data_a33d1ec578bf6b2c4099fd4c0ddf4a9a
#
_entry.id   a33d1ec578bf6b2c4099fd4c0ddf4a9a
#
_cell.length_a   1.000
_cell.length_b   1.000
_cell.length_c   1.000
_cell.angle_alpha   90.00
_cell.angle_beta   90.00
_cell.angle_gamma   90.00
#
_symmetry.space_group_name_H-M   'P 1'
#
loop_
_entity.id
_entity.type
_entity.pdbx_description
1 polymer ?
#
loop_
_entity_poly.entity_id
_entity_poly.type
_entity_poly.pdbx_seq_one_letter_code
_entity_poly.pdbx_strand_id
1 'polypeptide(L)'
;MITPSFSPTATERVLPKLALDFTTASLDPRVTFTRTTDATHPATYVNSSGYVTAATDNQPRFDYNPITLACKGLLIEESRSNNLLYSIDFGGSSWNPIGVSVSTDQITSPDGTQNADKIIENLANSEHMMRQAPIGLTANTVYTTSIYVKPNGRDTFIRILDLDNVANGYGAVFDLTNGTTSGGASYGSATFSGSTITNAGNGWWRITISGNAGATCTKYVIDFYCRNNGQNVYTGNGTSGLYLWGAQLEAGAFATSYIPTTTTALTRNA
;
A
#
# COMPACT_ATOMS: atom_id res chain seq x y z
N MET A 1 13.89 45.14 63.58
CA MET A 1 13.08 45.07 62.38
C MET A 1 13.64 43.93 61.56
N ILE A 2 12.98 42.75 61.57
CA ILE A 2 13.42 41.53 60.85
C ILE A 2 12.64 41.52 59.55
N THR A 3 13.31 41.75 58.45
CA THR A 3 12.72 41.55 57.11
C THR A 3 12.74 40.07 56.73
N PRO A 4 11.62 39.44 56.48
CA PRO A 4 11.64 38.05 55.98
C PRO A 4 12.13 38.08 54.53
N SER A 5 13.26 37.40 54.26
CA SER A 5 13.71 37.10 52.93
C SER A 5 12.82 35.98 52.37
N PHE A 6 11.93 36.31 51.45
CA PHE A 6 11.30 35.35 50.60
C PHE A 6 12.35 34.87 49.58
N SER A 7 12.80 33.64 49.74
CA SER A 7 13.51 32.94 48.69
C SER A 7 12.46 32.33 47.76
N PRO A 8 12.35 32.73 46.49
CA PRO A 8 11.47 32.08 45.54
C PRO A 8 12.15 30.81 45.02
N THR A 9 12.18 29.78 45.84
CA THR A 9 12.62 28.44 45.44
C THR A 9 11.48 27.49 45.58
N ALA A 10 10.78 27.36 44.53
CA ALA A 10 10.23 26.13 43.94
C ALA A 10 9.25 26.60 42.87
N THR A 11 9.72 26.80 41.68
CA THR A 11 8.88 26.53 40.54
C THR A 11 8.53 25.05 40.64
N GLU A 12 7.43 24.76 41.37
CA GLU A 12 6.77 23.51 41.26
C GLU A 12 6.46 23.38 39.77
N ARG A 13 7.25 22.58 39.05
CA ARG A 13 6.93 22.19 37.70
C ARG A 13 5.67 21.32 37.85
N VAL A 14 4.54 21.99 37.81
CA VAL A 14 3.29 21.30 37.56
C VAL A 14 3.49 20.62 36.21
N LEU A 15 3.90 19.37 36.25
CA LEU A 15 3.96 18.57 35.04
C LEU A 15 2.55 18.63 34.39
N PRO A 16 2.46 19.03 33.13
CA PRO A 16 1.15 19.11 32.49
C PRO A 16 0.46 17.76 32.62
N LYS A 17 -0.85 17.80 32.84
CA LYS A 17 -1.70 16.61 32.66
C LYS A 17 -1.25 15.98 31.35
N LEU A 18 -1.14 14.64 31.29
CA LEU A 18 -0.63 13.86 30.18
C LEU A 18 -0.88 14.55 28.82
N ALA A 19 0.18 15.07 28.21
CA ALA A 19 0.13 15.62 26.86
C ALA A 19 0.72 14.56 25.91
N LEU A 20 -0.10 14.03 25.02
CA LEU A 20 0.31 13.04 24.04
C LEU A 20 0.65 13.76 22.72
N ASP A 21 1.84 14.34 22.66
CA ASP A 21 2.39 14.88 21.42
C ASP A 21 3.26 13.81 20.74
N PHE A 22 2.68 13.12 19.77
CA PHE A 22 3.36 12.07 19.02
C PHE A 22 4.20 12.59 17.84
N THR A 23 4.17 13.89 17.55
CA THR A 23 4.97 14.48 16.47
C THR A 23 6.46 14.57 16.82
N THR A 24 6.81 14.41 18.10
CA THR A 24 8.19 14.31 18.58
C THR A 24 8.84 12.96 18.36
N ALA A 25 8.13 12.00 17.72
CA ALA A 25 8.56 10.62 17.48
C ALA A 25 8.98 9.89 18.77
N SER A 26 8.33 10.19 19.89
CA SER A 26 8.55 9.57 21.19
C SER A 26 7.24 9.37 21.94
N LEU A 27 7.18 8.32 22.78
CA LEU A 27 6.10 8.18 23.75
C LEU A 27 6.45 8.88 25.05
N ASP A 28 5.44 9.47 25.70
CA ASP A 28 5.57 9.89 27.10
C ASP A 28 5.95 8.66 27.94
N PRO A 29 6.93 8.75 28.87
CA PRO A 29 7.38 7.61 29.68
C PRO A 29 6.28 6.93 30.52
N ARG A 30 5.12 7.57 30.66
CA ARG A 30 3.94 7.02 31.34
C ARG A 30 3.06 6.15 30.43
N VAL A 31 3.36 6.11 29.12
CA VAL A 31 2.61 5.32 28.14
C VAL A 31 3.35 4.02 27.87
N THR A 32 2.70 2.90 28.13
CA THR A 32 3.18 1.58 27.71
C THR A 32 2.55 1.23 26.37
N PHE A 33 3.38 0.83 25.43
CA PHE A 33 2.94 0.34 24.12
C PHE A 33 3.24 -1.14 24.01
N THR A 34 2.23 -1.92 23.61
CA THR A 34 2.38 -3.35 23.36
C THR A 34 1.71 -3.74 22.05
N ARG A 35 2.40 -4.49 21.23
CA ARG A 35 1.87 -5.10 20.00
C ARG A 35 2.77 -6.24 19.59
N THR A 36 2.19 -7.42 19.38
CA THR A 36 2.94 -8.54 18.80
C THR A 36 3.22 -8.25 17.32
N THR A 37 4.50 -8.25 16.99
CA THR A 37 5.01 -8.07 15.62
C THR A 37 6.11 -9.12 15.40
N ASP A 38 5.83 -10.08 14.53
CA ASP A 38 6.73 -11.19 14.20
C ASP A 38 6.59 -11.55 12.72
N ALA A 39 7.21 -12.64 12.28
CA ALA A 39 7.14 -13.09 10.89
C ALA A 39 5.72 -13.49 10.44
N THR A 40 4.81 -13.80 11.36
CA THR A 40 3.40 -14.16 11.09
C THR A 40 2.44 -12.97 11.23
N HIS A 41 2.88 -11.92 11.94
CA HIS A 41 2.13 -10.67 12.16
C HIS A 41 3.01 -9.46 11.80
N PRO A 42 3.45 -9.33 10.54
CA PRO A 42 4.36 -8.26 10.14
C PRO A 42 3.65 -6.90 10.17
N ALA A 43 4.37 -5.88 10.59
CA ALA A 43 3.90 -4.50 10.55
C ALA A 43 4.98 -3.59 9.99
N THR A 44 4.58 -2.62 9.18
CA THR A 44 5.50 -1.65 8.59
C THR A 44 5.05 -0.21 8.86
N TYR A 45 5.94 0.73 8.62
CA TYR A 45 5.71 2.17 8.68
C TYR A 45 6.76 2.87 7.80
N VAL A 46 6.57 4.15 7.49
CA VAL A 46 7.59 4.96 6.83
C VAL A 46 8.51 5.55 7.89
N ASN A 47 9.80 5.25 7.84
CA ASN A 47 10.79 5.74 8.81
C ASN A 47 11.21 7.20 8.53
N SER A 48 12.05 7.76 9.39
CA SER A 48 12.56 9.14 9.28
C SER A 48 13.44 9.41 8.05
N SER A 49 13.86 8.37 7.35
CA SER A 49 14.58 8.47 6.07
C SER A 49 13.65 8.35 4.85
N GLY A 50 12.33 8.22 5.08
CA GLY A 50 11.31 8.15 4.02
C GLY A 50 11.12 6.75 3.43
N TYR A 51 11.70 5.71 4.02
CA TYR A 51 11.56 4.33 3.54
C TYR A 51 10.55 3.53 4.35
N VAL A 52 9.83 2.66 3.66
CA VAL A 52 8.99 1.64 4.31
C VAL A 52 9.90 0.67 5.07
N THR A 53 9.67 0.50 6.34
CA THR A 53 10.50 -0.37 7.20
C THR A 53 9.63 -1.23 8.09
N ALA A 54 10.13 -2.41 8.46
CA ALA A 54 9.47 -3.29 9.40
C ALA A 54 9.59 -2.75 10.82
N ALA A 55 8.51 -2.86 11.60
CA ALA A 55 8.53 -2.66 13.03
C ALA A 55 8.92 -3.97 13.73
N THR A 56 9.57 -3.86 14.88
CA THR A 56 9.82 -4.98 15.78
C THR A 56 8.69 -5.16 16.80
N ASP A 57 8.74 -6.24 17.56
CA ASP A 57 7.80 -6.50 18.66
C ASP A 57 7.78 -5.33 19.66
N ASN A 58 6.60 -4.92 20.08
CA ASN A 58 6.37 -3.80 21.00
C ASN A 58 6.97 -2.45 20.58
N GLN A 59 7.36 -2.29 19.30
CA GLN A 59 7.87 -1.02 18.78
C GLN A 59 6.71 -0.12 18.35
N PRO A 60 6.58 1.11 18.89
CA PRO A 60 5.69 2.14 18.36
C PRO A 60 6.10 2.52 16.94
N ARG A 61 5.12 2.65 16.05
CA ARG A 61 5.35 3.05 14.65
C ARG A 61 5.13 4.55 14.53
N PHE A 62 6.20 5.35 14.59
CA PHE A 62 6.12 6.77 14.25
C PHE A 62 6.26 6.90 12.74
N ASP A 63 5.17 7.25 12.07
CA ASP A 63 5.10 7.34 10.61
C ASP A 63 5.58 8.70 10.13
N TYR A 64 6.28 8.72 9.00
CA TYR A 64 6.85 9.92 8.40
C TYR A 64 6.30 10.14 7.00
N ASN A 65 6.31 11.39 6.58
CA ASN A 65 6.05 11.72 5.18
C ASN A 65 7.30 11.33 4.35
N PRO A 66 7.16 10.49 3.30
CA PRO A 66 8.31 10.00 2.54
C PRO A 66 9.02 11.09 1.71
N ILE A 67 8.41 12.27 1.55
CA ILE A 67 8.96 13.39 0.76
C ILE A 67 9.59 14.44 1.68
N THR A 68 8.81 14.90 2.66
CA THR A 68 9.24 16.00 3.55
C THR A 68 10.01 15.50 4.75
N LEU A 69 9.98 14.20 5.02
CA LEU A 69 10.55 13.53 6.19
C LEU A 69 9.99 14.05 7.54
N ALA A 70 8.87 14.75 7.50
CA ALA A 70 8.18 15.21 8.69
C ALA A 70 7.48 14.04 9.39
N CYS A 71 7.64 13.96 10.72
CA CYS A 71 6.91 12.99 11.53
C CYS A 71 5.42 13.32 11.51
N LYS A 72 4.59 12.32 11.16
CA LYS A 72 3.12 12.42 11.16
C LYS A 72 2.52 12.06 12.52
N GLY A 73 3.32 11.43 13.39
CA GLY A 73 2.87 10.94 14.68
C GLY A 73 2.83 9.41 14.79
N LEU A 74 2.22 8.92 15.85
CA LEU A 74 2.05 7.50 16.12
C LEU A 74 1.01 6.90 15.16
N LEU A 75 1.43 5.90 14.38
CA LEU A 75 0.55 5.17 13.47
C LEU A 75 -0.24 4.11 14.25
N ILE A 76 -1.54 4.31 14.35
CA ILE A 76 -2.50 3.38 14.95
C ILE A 76 -3.45 2.91 13.86
N GLU A 77 -3.55 1.61 13.69
CA GLU A 77 -4.36 0.97 12.66
C GLU A 77 -5.04 -0.28 13.21
N GLU A 78 -6.21 -0.58 12.69
CA GLU A 78 -6.91 -1.83 12.99
C GLU A 78 -6.16 -3.04 12.42
N SER A 79 -6.43 -4.23 12.96
CA SER A 79 -5.91 -5.49 12.41
C SER A 79 -6.42 -5.69 10.97
N ARG A 80 -5.50 -6.01 10.05
CA ARG A 80 -5.78 -6.23 8.63
C ARG A 80 -4.92 -7.35 8.07
N SER A 81 -5.45 -8.06 7.07
CA SER A 81 -4.75 -9.11 6.35
C SER A 81 -4.48 -8.70 4.90
N ASN A 82 -3.27 -8.92 4.42
CA ASN A 82 -2.98 -8.88 2.99
C ASN A 82 -3.27 -10.26 2.39
N ASN A 83 -4.23 -10.30 1.47
CA ASN A 83 -4.67 -11.52 0.79
C ASN A 83 -3.93 -11.78 -0.53
N LEU A 84 -3.10 -10.84 -1.01
CA LEU A 84 -2.21 -11.08 -2.15
C LEU A 84 -0.97 -11.81 -1.69
N LEU A 85 -0.59 -12.84 -2.43
CA LEU A 85 0.62 -13.62 -2.17
C LEU A 85 1.80 -13.05 -2.96
N TYR A 86 3.03 -13.32 -2.48
CA TYR A 86 4.25 -12.82 -3.12
C TYR A 86 4.17 -11.31 -3.40
N SER A 87 3.90 -10.53 -2.37
CA SER A 87 3.56 -9.11 -2.49
C SER A 87 4.66 -8.20 -3.06
N ILE A 88 5.91 -8.68 -3.12
CA ILE A 88 7.05 -8.00 -3.75
C ILE A 88 7.70 -8.81 -4.88
N ASP A 89 7.44 -10.12 -4.93
CA ASP A 89 7.99 -11.03 -5.94
C ASP A 89 6.93 -11.34 -7.02
N PHE A 90 6.89 -10.54 -8.06
CA PHE A 90 5.95 -10.73 -9.19
C PHE A 90 6.37 -11.84 -10.14
N GLY A 91 7.56 -12.44 -9.96
CA GLY A 91 7.96 -13.71 -10.56
C GLY A 91 7.43 -14.94 -9.81
N GLY A 92 6.85 -14.75 -8.60
CA GLY A 92 6.31 -15.82 -7.78
C GLY A 92 5.12 -16.54 -8.39
N SER A 93 4.93 -17.80 -8.01
CA SER A 93 4.00 -18.74 -8.66
C SER A 93 2.51 -18.35 -8.60
N SER A 94 2.13 -17.40 -7.75
CA SER A 94 0.75 -16.90 -7.66
C SER A 94 0.43 -15.80 -8.68
N TRP A 95 1.44 -15.25 -9.34
CA TRP A 95 1.29 -14.25 -10.37
C TRP A 95 1.28 -14.86 -11.76
N ASN A 96 0.36 -14.39 -12.60
CA ASN A 96 0.22 -14.79 -13.99
C ASN A 96 0.49 -13.58 -14.90
N PRO A 97 1.66 -13.51 -15.56
CA PRO A 97 1.96 -12.48 -16.54
C PRO A 97 1.17 -12.69 -17.83
N ILE A 98 0.47 -11.67 -18.31
CA ILE A 98 -0.31 -11.69 -19.56
C ILE A 98 0.22 -10.58 -20.45
N GLY A 99 0.79 -10.94 -21.60
CA GLY A 99 1.40 -10.00 -22.52
C GLY A 99 2.64 -9.28 -21.98
N VAL A 100 3.15 -9.69 -20.83
CA VAL A 100 4.35 -9.13 -20.19
C VAL A 100 5.32 -10.24 -19.78
N SER A 101 6.58 -9.87 -19.59
CA SER A 101 7.58 -10.66 -18.86
C SER A 101 7.95 -9.95 -17.55
N VAL A 102 8.47 -10.71 -16.59
CA VAL A 102 8.95 -10.17 -15.30
C VAL A 102 10.46 -10.25 -15.25
N SER A 103 11.09 -9.17 -14.84
CA SER A 103 12.50 -9.12 -14.42
C SER A 103 12.53 -8.71 -12.96
N THR A 104 13.08 -9.57 -12.10
CA THR A 104 13.10 -9.37 -10.66
C THR A 104 14.24 -8.44 -10.22
N ASP A 105 14.06 -7.74 -9.09
CA ASP A 105 15.09 -6.96 -8.39
C ASP A 105 15.76 -5.87 -9.23
N GLN A 106 15.01 -5.16 -10.07
CA GLN A 106 15.59 -4.26 -11.08
C GLN A 106 15.98 -2.88 -10.53
N ILE A 107 15.25 -2.35 -9.57
CA ILE A 107 15.54 -1.03 -9.00
C ILE A 107 15.28 -0.99 -7.49
N THR A 108 15.77 0.08 -6.86
CA THR A 108 15.50 0.38 -5.46
C THR A 108 14.00 0.63 -5.27
N SER A 109 13.39 -0.13 -4.36
CA SER A 109 11.99 -0.07 -3.99
C SER A 109 11.71 0.98 -2.90
N PRO A 110 10.45 1.17 -2.51
CA PRO A 110 10.07 2.04 -1.40
C PRO A 110 10.66 1.65 -0.03
N ASP A 111 11.21 0.46 0.15
CA ASP A 111 11.90 0.06 1.39
C ASP A 111 13.40 0.40 1.41
N GLY A 112 13.92 0.96 0.30
CA GLY A 112 15.32 1.35 0.18
C GLY A 112 16.25 0.22 -0.28
N THR A 113 15.74 -0.99 -0.54
CA THR A 113 16.50 -2.12 -1.05
C THR A 113 16.25 -2.35 -2.55
N GLN A 114 17.17 -3.03 -3.24
CA GLN A 114 16.97 -3.34 -4.67
C GLN A 114 16.18 -4.64 -4.79
N ASN A 115 14.86 -4.54 -4.64
CA ASN A 115 13.92 -5.66 -4.69
C ASN A 115 12.59 -5.34 -5.38
N ALA A 116 12.57 -4.30 -6.20
CA ALA A 116 11.41 -4.00 -7.03
C ALA A 116 11.50 -4.68 -8.39
N ASP A 117 10.43 -5.33 -8.79
CA ASP A 117 10.34 -6.05 -10.05
C ASP A 117 9.88 -5.14 -11.18
N LYS A 118 10.37 -5.43 -12.38
CA LYS A 118 9.92 -4.79 -13.61
C LYS A 118 9.04 -5.74 -14.41
N ILE A 119 7.83 -5.31 -14.76
CA ILE A 119 7.05 -5.94 -15.82
C ILE A 119 7.32 -5.23 -17.14
N ILE A 120 7.58 -6.02 -18.20
CA ILE A 120 7.97 -5.51 -19.52
C ILE A 120 6.97 -6.03 -20.53
N GLU A 121 6.31 -5.14 -21.25
CA GLU A 121 5.37 -5.52 -22.31
C GLU A 121 6.04 -6.27 -23.46
N ASN A 122 5.35 -7.23 -24.06
CA ASN A 122 5.79 -7.88 -25.30
C ASN A 122 5.42 -7.04 -26.53
N LEU A 123 5.69 -7.56 -27.74
CA LEU A 123 5.42 -6.85 -29.00
C LEU A 123 4.00 -7.08 -29.56
N ALA A 124 3.18 -7.86 -28.88
CA ALA A 124 1.84 -8.21 -29.36
C ALA A 124 0.87 -7.01 -29.25
N ASN A 125 -0.14 -7.00 -30.11
CA ASN A 125 -1.29 -6.11 -29.94
C ASN A 125 -2.30 -6.81 -29.01
N SER A 126 -2.14 -6.60 -27.70
CA SER A 126 -2.90 -7.29 -26.66
C SER A 126 -2.99 -6.46 -25.37
N GLU A 127 -3.63 -7.02 -24.37
CA GLU A 127 -3.48 -6.56 -22.98
C GLU A 127 -2.07 -6.89 -22.46
N HIS A 128 -1.54 -6.02 -21.62
CA HIS A 128 -0.24 -6.18 -20.96
C HIS A 128 -0.43 -5.98 -19.46
N MET A 129 -0.40 -7.05 -18.65
CA MET A 129 -0.74 -6.97 -17.24
C MET A 129 -0.15 -8.10 -16.39
N MET A 130 -0.07 -7.84 -15.09
CA MET A 130 0.11 -8.86 -14.06
C MET A 130 -1.23 -9.20 -13.43
N ARG A 131 -1.52 -10.49 -13.28
CA ARG A 131 -2.76 -11.01 -12.70
C ARG A 131 -2.47 -11.90 -11.49
N GLN A 132 -3.28 -11.75 -10.44
CA GLN A 132 -3.40 -12.78 -9.41
C GLN A 132 -4.86 -13.26 -9.33
N ALA A 133 -5.07 -14.56 -9.45
CA ALA A 133 -6.39 -15.22 -9.42
C ALA A 133 -6.24 -16.74 -9.30
N PRO A 134 -7.17 -17.47 -8.65
CA PRO A 134 -8.29 -16.93 -7.87
C PRO A 134 -7.86 -16.50 -6.49
N ILE A 135 -8.49 -15.46 -5.94
CA ILE A 135 -8.30 -15.03 -4.56
C ILE A 135 -9.64 -15.27 -3.84
N GLY A 136 -9.63 -16.18 -2.86
CA GLY A 136 -10.82 -16.49 -2.06
C GLY A 136 -11.06 -15.42 -1.00
N LEU A 137 -12.21 -14.75 -1.07
CA LEU A 137 -12.57 -13.64 -0.17
C LEU A 137 -14.03 -13.75 0.29
N THR A 138 -14.40 -12.93 1.27
CA THR A 138 -15.78 -12.86 1.77
C THR A 138 -16.65 -12.06 0.80
N ALA A 139 -17.78 -12.65 0.38
CA ALA A 139 -18.75 -11.97 -0.46
C ALA A 139 -19.34 -10.72 0.22
N ASN A 140 -19.85 -9.79 -0.59
CA ASN A 140 -20.49 -8.56 -0.14
C ASN A 140 -19.63 -7.70 0.81
N THR A 141 -18.33 -7.77 0.67
CA THR A 141 -17.36 -7.03 1.49
C THR A 141 -16.63 -6.00 0.62
N VAL A 142 -16.42 -4.81 1.17
CA VAL A 142 -15.55 -3.82 0.52
C VAL A 142 -14.11 -4.24 0.73
N TYR A 143 -13.36 -4.31 -0.37
CA TYR A 143 -11.92 -4.55 -0.36
C TYR A 143 -11.18 -3.37 -0.97
N THR A 144 -10.00 -3.12 -0.42
CA THR A 144 -9.06 -2.14 -0.97
C THR A 144 -7.82 -2.85 -1.47
N THR A 145 -7.49 -2.62 -2.74
CA THR A 145 -6.19 -2.99 -3.30
C THR A 145 -5.27 -1.79 -3.28
N SER A 146 -4.02 -2.00 -2.90
CA SER A 146 -2.95 -1.01 -3.02
C SER A 146 -1.68 -1.64 -3.58
N ILE A 147 -0.87 -0.83 -4.25
CA ILE A 147 0.44 -1.22 -4.77
C ILE A 147 1.32 0.01 -4.88
N TYR A 148 2.63 -0.19 -4.73
CA TYR A 148 3.61 0.81 -5.13
C TYR A 148 4.00 0.57 -6.58
N VAL A 149 3.94 1.63 -7.38
CA VAL A 149 4.23 1.59 -8.82
C VAL A 149 5.13 2.76 -9.21
N LYS A 150 6.09 2.47 -10.10
CA LYS A 150 6.91 3.51 -10.72
C LYS A 150 6.85 3.35 -12.24
N PRO A 151 6.61 4.43 -12.99
CA PRO A 151 6.47 4.34 -14.44
C PRO A 151 7.80 3.99 -15.12
N ASN A 152 7.70 3.17 -16.17
CA ASN A 152 8.75 2.95 -17.16
C ASN A 152 8.16 3.10 -18.57
N GLY A 153 7.67 4.31 -18.86
CA GLY A 153 7.04 4.64 -20.13
C GLY A 153 5.58 4.20 -20.27
N ARG A 154 4.94 3.80 -19.17
CA ARG A 154 3.52 3.41 -19.14
C ARG A 154 2.82 3.96 -17.91
N ASP A 155 1.52 4.22 -18.08
CA ASP A 155 0.56 4.43 -17.01
C ASP A 155 -0.05 3.10 -16.56
N THR A 156 -0.93 3.13 -15.56
CA THR A 156 -1.54 1.91 -15.06
C THR A 156 -3.06 2.01 -14.90
N PHE A 157 -3.69 0.86 -14.99
CA PHE A 157 -5.08 0.64 -14.62
C PHE A 157 -5.12 -0.55 -13.67
N ILE A 158 -5.75 -0.39 -12.51
CA ILE A 158 -6.04 -1.48 -11.60
C ILE A 158 -7.48 -1.91 -11.83
N ARG A 159 -7.69 -3.23 -11.95
CA ARG A 159 -9.01 -3.82 -12.08
C ARG A 159 -9.19 -4.97 -11.09
N ILE A 160 -10.36 -5.01 -10.48
CA ILE A 160 -10.84 -6.15 -9.68
C ILE A 160 -12.10 -6.69 -10.36
N LEU A 161 -12.14 -8.00 -10.56
CA LEU A 161 -13.28 -8.70 -11.15
C LEU A 161 -13.75 -9.84 -10.24
N ASP A 162 -15.03 -10.17 -10.36
CA ASP A 162 -15.62 -11.42 -9.92
C ASP A 162 -15.22 -12.53 -10.91
N LEU A 163 -14.48 -13.54 -10.47
CA LEU A 163 -14.03 -14.63 -11.36
C LEU A 163 -15.19 -15.51 -11.84
N ASP A 164 -16.21 -15.66 -11.00
CA ASP A 164 -17.40 -16.47 -11.35
C ASP A 164 -18.38 -15.69 -12.25
N ASN A 165 -18.30 -14.34 -12.24
CA ASN A 165 -19.05 -13.45 -13.13
C ASN A 165 -18.22 -12.23 -13.52
N VAL A 166 -17.38 -12.40 -14.53
CA VAL A 166 -16.44 -11.38 -15.02
C VAL A 166 -17.10 -10.10 -15.57
N ALA A 167 -18.44 -10.08 -15.70
CA ALA A 167 -19.19 -8.86 -15.98
C ALA A 167 -19.28 -7.94 -14.74
N ASN A 168 -19.00 -8.46 -13.54
CA ASN A 168 -18.96 -7.68 -12.30
C ASN A 168 -17.52 -7.32 -11.97
N GLY A 169 -17.31 -6.08 -11.60
CA GLY A 169 -15.99 -5.61 -11.17
C GLY A 169 -15.91 -4.12 -11.07
N TYR A 170 -14.76 -3.63 -10.68
CA TYR A 170 -14.45 -2.21 -10.61
C TYR A 170 -12.98 -1.96 -10.89
N GLY A 171 -12.66 -0.74 -11.25
CA GLY A 171 -11.27 -0.36 -11.52
C GLY A 171 -11.09 1.14 -11.64
N ALA A 172 -9.84 1.58 -11.62
CA ALA A 172 -9.48 2.98 -11.81
C ALA A 172 -8.16 3.11 -12.58
N VAL A 173 -8.05 4.22 -13.29
CA VAL A 173 -6.90 4.61 -14.10
C VAL A 173 -6.03 5.59 -13.34
N PHE A 174 -4.72 5.43 -13.46
CA PHE A 174 -3.73 6.29 -12.84
C PHE A 174 -2.73 6.80 -13.89
N ASP A 175 -2.64 8.11 -13.99
CA ASP A 175 -1.60 8.84 -14.72
C ASP A 175 -0.39 8.97 -13.80
N LEU A 176 0.63 8.18 -14.03
CA LEU A 176 1.84 8.14 -13.19
C LEU A 176 2.82 9.27 -13.52
N THR A 177 2.63 9.94 -14.65
CA THR A 177 3.42 11.11 -15.03
C THR A 177 3.00 12.32 -14.21
N ASN A 178 1.69 12.55 -14.11
CA ASN A 178 1.11 13.72 -13.45
C ASN A 178 0.69 13.43 -11.98
N GLY A 179 0.71 12.17 -11.55
CA GLY A 179 0.28 11.78 -10.21
C GLY A 179 -1.22 12.00 -9.98
N THR A 180 -2.03 11.67 -10.98
CA THR A 180 -3.49 11.84 -10.92
C THR A 180 -4.24 10.54 -11.20
N THR A 181 -5.48 10.45 -10.71
CA THR A 181 -6.41 9.38 -11.05
C THR A 181 -7.62 9.98 -11.76
N SER A 182 -8.03 9.37 -12.87
CA SER A 182 -9.17 9.85 -13.66
C SER A 182 -10.50 9.24 -13.22
N GLY A 183 -10.60 8.88 -11.94
CA GLY A 183 -11.79 8.24 -11.37
C GLY A 183 -11.86 6.75 -11.69
N GLY A 184 -12.87 6.10 -11.15
CA GLY A 184 -13.09 4.68 -11.33
C GLY A 184 -14.43 4.40 -11.97
N ALA A 185 -14.58 3.18 -12.44
CA ALA A 185 -15.80 2.63 -13.00
C ALA A 185 -16.21 1.36 -12.26
N SER A 186 -17.52 1.17 -12.15
CA SER A 186 -18.14 -0.09 -11.74
C SER A 186 -18.67 -0.82 -12.98
N TYR A 187 -18.64 -2.14 -12.94
CA TYR A 187 -19.19 -3.01 -13.97
C TYR A 187 -20.20 -3.97 -13.32
N GLY A 188 -21.33 -4.20 -14.00
CA GLY A 188 -22.36 -5.09 -13.50
C GLY A 188 -22.93 -4.66 -12.14
N SER A 189 -22.97 -5.57 -11.18
CA SER A 189 -23.47 -5.33 -9.83
C SER A 189 -22.40 -4.86 -8.83
N ALA A 190 -21.17 -4.70 -9.28
CA ALA A 190 -20.09 -4.21 -8.44
C ALA A 190 -20.26 -2.71 -8.13
N THR A 191 -19.63 -2.26 -7.06
CA THR A 191 -19.58 -0.83 -6.68
C THR A 191 -18.13 -0.39 -6.50
N PHE A 192 -17.76 0.68 -7.18
CA PHE A 192 -16.51 1.39 -6.94
C PHE A 192 -16.71 2.42 -5.84
N SER A 193 -15.83 2.44 -4.83
CA SER A 193 -15.94 3.35 -3.68
C SER A 193 -14.93 4.49 -3.72
N GLY A 194 -13.80 4.31 -4.40
CA GLY A 194 -12.79 5.37 -4.53
C GLY A 194 -11.44 4.88 -5.03
N SER A 195 -10.60 5.84 -5.42
CA SER A 195 -9.19 5.62 -5.76
C SER A 195 -8.33 6.73 -5.21
N THR A 196 -7.08 6.43 -4.86
CA THR A 196 -6.08 7.43 -4.45
C THR A 196 -4.76 7.18 -5.15
N ILE A 197 -4.00 8.24 -5.37
CA ILE A 197 -2.60 8.20 -5.78
C ILE A 197 -1.81 9.12 -4.86
N THR A 198 -0.75 8.60 -4.25
CA THR A 198 0.05 9.34 -3.27
C THR A 198 1.53 9.18 -3.63
N ASN A 199 2.26 10.28 -3.66
CA ASN A 199 3.69 10.24 -3.90
C ASN A 199 4.39 9.54 -2.72
N ALA A 200 5.14 8.48 -3.03
CA ALA A 200 5.86 7.65 -2.06
C ALA A 200 7.38 7.90 -2.05
N GLY A 201 7.84 8.96 -2.72
CA GLY A 201 9.25 9.31 -2.84
C GLY A 201 9.98 8.60 -3.97
N ASN A 202 11.11 9.13 -4.39
CA ASN A 202 12.02 8.51 -5.37
C ASN A 202 11.36 8.10 -6.69
N GLY A 203 10.28 8.83 -7.09
CA GLY A 203 9.50 8.55 -8.31
C GLY A 203 8.52 7.39 -8.16
N TRP A 204 8.30 6.89 -6.96
CA TRP A 204 7.27 5.91 -6.65
C TRP A 204 5.94 6.57 -6.31
N TRP A 205 4.87 5.93 -6.74
CA TRP A 205 3.50 6.23 -6.35
C TRP A 205 2.92 5.06 -5.55
N ARG A 206 2.21 5.34 -4.47
CA ARG A 206 1.30 4.38 -3.87
C ARG A 206 -0.10 4.66 -4.41
N ILE A 207 -0.67 3.69 -5.09
CA ILE A 207 -2.01 3.81 -5.69
C ILE A 207 -2.97 2.83 -5.02
N THR A 208 -4.24 3.22 -4.91
CA THR A 208 -5.28 2.40 -4.28
C THR A 208 -6.57 2.44 -5.07
N ILE A 209 -7.32 1.35 -5.04
CA ILE A 209 -8.74 1.31 -5.41
C ILE A 209 -9.53 0.58 -4.33
N SER A 210 -10.76 1.02 -4.08
CA SER A 210 -11.67 0.41 -3.11
C SER A 210 -13.03 0.15 -3.76
N GLY A 211 -13.69 -0.94 -3.38
CA GLY A 211 -15.00 -1.28 -3.89
C GLY A 211 -15.48 -2.64 -3.43
N ASN A 212 -16.65 -3.04 -3.93
CA ASN A 212 -17.25 -4.35 -3.71
C ASN A 212 -17.52 -4.98 -5.08
N ALA A 213 -16.98 -6.17 -5.35
CA ALA A 213 -17.10 -6.84 -6.66
C ALA A 213 -18.46 -7.53 -6.88
N GLY A 214 -19.36 -7.42 -5.91
CA GLY A 214 -20.73 -7.95 -5.99
C GLY A 214 -21.12 -8.79 -4.78
N ALA A 215 -22.43 -8.90 -4.57
CA ALA A 215 -22.99 -9.53 -3.36
C ALA A 215 -22.67 -11.03 -3.24
N THR A 216 -22.38 -11.71 -4.34
CA THR A 216 -22.09 -13.15 -4.40
C THR A 216 -20.65 -13.48 -4.73
N CYS A 217 -19.81 -12.47 -5.01
CA CYS A 217 -18.41 -12.68 -5.38
C CYS A 217 -17.61 -13.25 -4.21
N THR A 218 -17.10 -14.45 -4.36
CA THR A 218 -16.20 -15.12 -3.41
C THR A 218 -14.83 -15.42 -3.99
N LYS A 219 -14.65 -15.25 -5.31
CA LYS A 219 -13.38 -15.45 -6.02
C LYS A 219 -13.05 -14.21 -6.82
N TYR A 220 -11.99 -13.57 -6.44
CA TYR A 220 -11.55 -12.32 -7.03
C TYR A 220 -10.40 -12.53 -8.02
N VAL A 221 -10.38 -11.67 -9.03
CA VAL A 221 -9.25 -11.47 -9.95
C VAL A 221 -8.75 -10.05 -9.76
N ILE A 222 -7.44 -9.89 -9.62
CA ILE A 222 -6.80 -8.59 -9.57
C ILE A 222 -5.83 -8.48 -10.72
N ASP A 223 -5.96 -7.39 -11.48
CA ASP A 223 -5.14 -7.07 -12.63
C ASP A 223 -4.44 -5.72 -12.43
N PHE A 224 -3.13 -5.69 -12.66
CA PHE A 224 -2.31 -4.50 -12.77
C PHE A 224 -1.87 -4.35 -14.23
N TYR A 225 -2.47 -3.41 -14.94
CA TYR A 225 -2.24 -3.18 -16.37
C TYR A 225 -1.10 -2.18 -16.61
N CYS A 226 -0.32 -2.45 -17.65
CA CYS A 226 0.36 -1.38 -18.37
C CYS A 226 -0.63 -0.70 -19.32
N ARG A 227 -0.64 0.63 -19.37
CA ARG A 227 -1.47 1.41 -20.31
C ARG A 227 -0.62 2.28 -21.19
N ASN A 228 -1.00 2.37 -22.45
CA ASN A 228 -0.36 3.25 -23.40
C ASN A 228 -1.38 4.20 -24.04
N ASN A 229 -1.15 5.51 -23.93
CA ASN A 229 -2.04 6.54 -24.51
C ASN A 229 -3.52 6.31 -24.20
N GLY A 230 -3.84 5.94 -22.95
CA GLY A 230 -5.22 5.71 -22.52
C GLY A 230 -5.81 4.36 -22.91
N GLN A 231 -5.07 3.46 -23.56
CA GLN A 231 -5.54 2.15 -24.00
C GLN A 231 -4.96 1.02 -23.13
N ASN A 232 -5.79 0.00 -22.86
CA ASN A 232 -5.36 -1.25 -22.19
C ASN A 232 -4.92 -2.32 -23.23
N VAL A 233 -5.44 -2.22 -24.46
CA VAL A 233 -5.07 -3.10 -25.59
C VAL A 233 -4.31 -2.25 -26.59
N TYR A 234 -3.06 -2.58 -26.86
CA TYR A 234 -2.18 -1.85 -27.78
C TYR A 234 -1.00 -2.73 -28.21
N THR A 235 -0.31 -2.32 -29.27
CA THR A 235 0.94 -2.98 -29.69
C THR A 235 2.07 -2.52 -28.77
N GLY A 236 2.65 -3.42 -28.02
CA GLY A 236 3.77 -3.14 -27.14
C GLY A 236 5.09 -2.91 -27.90
N ASN A 237 6.11 -2.42 -27.20
CA ASN A 237 7.42 -2.13 -27.79
C ASN A 237 8.56 -3.02 -27.25
N GLY A 238 8.27 -3.95 -26.38
CA GLY A 238 9.25 -4.91 -25.81
C GLY A 238 10.22 -4.33 -24.79
N THR A 239 10.04 -3.07 -24.37
CA THR A 239 10.97 -2.38 -23.45
C THR A 239 10.28 -1.60 -22.34
N SER A 240 9.13 -1.01 -22.62
CA SER A 240 8.33 -0.25 -21.68
C SER A 240 7.56 -1.17 -20.74
N GLY A 241 7.09 -0.60 -19.64
CA GLY A 241 6.32 -1.32 -18.64
C GLY A 241 6.20 -0.54 -17.34
N LEU A 242 6.21 -1.25 -16.23
CA LEU A 242 6.10 -0.68 -14.88
C LEU A 242 7.08 -1.36 -13.94
N TYR A 243 7.55 -0.64 -12.94
CA TYR A 243 8.14 -1.23 -11.75
C TYR A 243 7.06 -1.38 -10.68
N LEU A 244 7.02 -2.54 -10.04
CA LEU A 244 6.01 -2.92 -9.06
C LEU A 244 6.66 -3.33 -7.74
N TRP A 245 6.00 -2.99 -6.63
CA TRP A 245 6.40 -3.40 -5.29
C TRP A 245 5.22 -3.31 -4.31
N GLY A 246 5.16 -4.19 -3.32
CA GLY A 246 4.27 -4.08 -2.18
C GLY A 246 2.78 -4.14 -2.54
N ALA A 247 2.38 -5.11 -3.37
CA ALA A 247 0.97 -5.36 -3.68
C ALA A 247 0.20 -5.84 -2.46
N GLN A 248 -0.99 -5.29 -2.22
CA GLN A 248 -1.81 -5.59 -1.06
C GLN A 248 -3.30 -5.56 -1.41
N LEU A 249 -4.05 -6.53 -0.86
CA LEU A 249 -5.50 -6.59 -0.90
C LEU A 249 -6.03 -6.86 0.50
N GLU A 250 -6.80 -5.95 1.04
CA GLU A 250 -7.30 -6.02 2.40
C GLU A 250 -8.80 -5.69 2.48
N ALA A 251 -9.51 -6.30 3.44
CA ALA A 251 -10.89 -5.93 3.71
C ALA A 251 -10.93 -4.52 4.31
N GLY A 252 -11.86 -3.68 3.83
CA GLY A 252 -12.09 -2.32 4.28
C GLY A 252 -12.04 -1.29 3.15
N ALA A 253 -12.41 -0.05 3.47
CA ALA A 253 -12.62 1.01 2.50
C ALA A 253 -11.38 1.88 2.21
N PHE A 254 -10.25 1.58 2.84
CA PHE A 254 -8.97 2.28 2.65
C PHE A 254 -7.79 1.35 2.86
N ALA A 255 -6.66 1.69 2.26
CA ALA A 255 -5.41 0.95 2.43
C ALA A 255 -4.71 1.33 3.73
N THR A 256 -4.25 0.31 4.47
CA THR A 256 -3.41 0.50 5.66
C THR A 256 -1.92 0.43 5.32
N SER A 257 -1.02 0.49 6.31
CA SER A 257 0.41 0.29 6.08
C SER A 257 0.67 -1.07 5.41
N TYR A 258 1.75 -1.13 4.64
CA TYR A 258 2.09 -2.32 3.87
C TYR A 258 2.26 -3.55 4.78
N ILE A 259 1.67 -4.67 4.39
CA ILE A 259 1.76 -5.97 5.05
C ILE A 259 2.45 -6.93 4.07
N PRO A 260 3.74 -7.25 4.27
CA PRO A 260 4.46 -8.16 3.38
C PRO A 260 3.88 -9.58 3.44
N THR A 261 3.84 -10.24 2.29
CA THR A 261 3.42 -11.64 2.15
C THR A 261 4.38 -12.38 1.23
N THR A 262 4.46 -13.69 1.44
CA THR A 262 5.17 -14.63 0.55
C THR A 262 4.17 -15.68 0.06
N THR A 263 4.25 -16.91 0.53
CA THR A 263 3.41 -18.05 0.12
C THR A 263 2.04 -18.09 0.79
N THR A 264 1.81 -17.27 1.81
CA THR A 264 0.56 -17.22 2.57
C THR A 264 0.12 -15.79 2.83
N ALA A 265 -1.18 -15.59 2.96
CA ALA A 265 -1.74 -14.35 3.47
C ALA A 265 -1.27 -14.12 4.91
N LEU A 266 -0.90 -12.90 5.24
CA LEU A 266 -0.45 -12.52 6.59
C LEU A 266 -1.30 -11.39 7.16
N THR A 267 -1.41 -11.38 8.49
CA THR A 267 -2.22 -10.42 9.22
C THR A 267 -1.31 -9.54 10.08
N ARG A 268 -1.46 -8.22 9.97
CA ARG A 268 -0.91 -7.29 10.95
C ARG A 268 -1.88 -7.12 12.10
N ASN A 269 -1.39 -7.25 13.32
CA ASN A 269 -2.14 -6.90 14.53
C ASN A 269 -2.37 -5.39 14.64
N ALA A 270 -3.44 -5.02 15.38
CA ALA A 270 -3.80 -3.62 15.64
C ALA A 270 -2.72 -2.88 16.45
#